data_4a6f29e24e1279cec7d23030ab4e2503
#
_entry.id   4a6f29e24e1279cec7d23030ab4e2503
#
_cell.length_a   1.000
_cell.length_b   1.000
_cell.length_c   1.000
_cell.angle_alpha   90.00
_cell.angle_beta   90.00
_cell.angle_gamma   90.00
#
_symmetry.space_group_name_H-M   'P 1'
#
loop_
_entity.id
_entity.type
_entity.pdbx_description
1 polymer ?
#
loop_
_entity_poly.entity_id
_entity_poly.type
_entity_poly.pdbx_seq_one_letter_code
_entity_poly.pdbx_strand_id
1 'polypeptide(L)'
;MMLKQRLLLISRDDILNAVDGKHDNRLFRLLARFTYQGYQLLATAPQPERWSSSHGGPDDALLGPGSICERLADAGGFLDGVYYVQRSLLTQKRNREQALHDILQRYAASPDHCHLFSSSRKFVEVARVLGIQATHLNKGRGLSIELKSLLQAHVDT
;
A
#
# COMPACT_ATOMS: atom_id res chain seq x y z
N MET A 1 -22.52 11.20 12.39
CA MET A 1 -21.40 10.38 12.88
C MET A 1 -20.39 10.20 11.76
N MET A 2 -19.17 10.73 11.93
CA MET A 2 -18.16 10.55 10.92
C MET A 2 -17.55 9.16 11.04
N LEU A 3 -17.65 8.38 9.96
CA LEU A 3 -16.93 7.11 9.88
C LEU A 3 -15.45 7.40 9.85
N LYS A 4 -14.70 6.79 10.77
CA LYS A 4 -13.25 6.93 10.76
C LYS A 4 -12.68 6.30 9.50
N GLN A 5 -11.79 7.03 8.84
CA GLN A 5 -11.13 6.54 7.64
C GLN A 5 -10.23 5.35 7.98
N ARG A 6 -10.38 4.28 7.20
CA ARG A 6 -9.50 3.12 7.30
C ARG A 6 -8.56 3.13 6.10
N LEU A 7 -7.28 3.01 6.38
CA LEU A 7 -6.24 3.02 5.34
C LEU A 7 -5.58 1.66 5.23
N LEU A 8 -5.33 1.26 4.00
CA LEU A 8 -4.50 0.10 3.69
C LEU A 8 -3.30 0.60 2.90
N LEU A 9 -2.12 0.49 3.50
CA LEU A 9 -0.86 0.94 2.91
C LEU A 9 -0.07 -0.28 2.45
N ILE A 10 0.28 -0.32 1.16
CA ILE A 10 1.06 -1.41 0.59
C ILE A 10 2.11 -0.82 -0.34
N SER A 11 3.33 -1.32 -0.26
CA SER A 11 4.39 -0.93 -1.19
C SER A 11 4.04 -1.36 -2.61
N ARG A 12 4.30 -0.48 -3.58
CA ARG A 12 4.15 -0.79 -5.01
C ARG A 12 4.87 -2.09 -5.37
N ASP A 13 6.12 -2.21 -4.91
CA ASP A 13 6.94 -3.37 -5.24
C ASP A 13 6.41 -4.66 -4.63
N ASP A 14 5.82 -4.58 -3.43
CA ASP A 14 5.21 -5.75 -2.80
C ASP A 14 3.96 -6.20 -3.55
N ILE A 15 3.18 -5.26 -4.11
CA ILE A 15 2.05 -5.60 -4.97
C ILE A 15 2.55 -6.31 -6.24
N LEU A 16 3.55 -5.73 -6.90
CA LEU A 16 4.09 -6.28 -8.13
C LEU A 16 4.69 -7.67 -7.92
N ASN A 17 5.38 -7.88 -6.79
CA ASN A 17 5.98 -9.17 -6.46
C ASN A 17 4.95 -10.23 -6.12
N ALA A 18 3.77 -9.84 -5.68
CA ALA A 18 2.70 -10.77 -5.31
C ALA A 18 1.84 -11.19 -6.51
N VAL A 19 1.97 -10.50 -7.65
CA VAL A 19 1.21 -10.82 -8.85
C VAL A 19 1.94 -11.91 -9.64
N ASP A 20 1.24 -12.99 -9.94
CA ASP A 20 1.80 -14.14 -10.65
C ASP A 20 1.42 -14.08 -12.14
N GLY A 21 2.03 -13.13 -12.85
CA GLY A 21 1.85 -12.98 -14.29
C GLY A 21 0.72 -12.02 -14.69
N LYS A 22 0.66 -11.75 -16.01
CA LYS A 22 -0.24 -10.74 -16.57
C LYS A 22 -1.72 -11.10 -16.49
N HIS A 23 -2.04 -12.37 -16.35
CA HIS A 23 -3.42 -12.84 -16.33
C HIS A 23 -3.93 -13.22 -14.94
N ASP A 24 -3.07 -13.10 -13.92
CA ASP A 24 -3.46 -13.40 -12.55
C ASP A 24 -4.09 -12.16 -11.91
N ASN A 25 -5.40 -12.18 -11.77
CA ASN A 25 -6.16 -11.08 -11.18
C ASN A 25 -6.63 -11.38 -9.75
N ARG A 26 -6.17 -12.47 -9.14
CA ARG A 26 -6.62 -12.87 -7.80
C ARG A 26 -6.31 -11.81 -6.74
N LEU A 27 -5.10 -11.25 -6.78
CA LEU A 27 -4.70 -10.20 -5.85
C LEU A 27 -5.57 -8.96 -6.02
N PHE A 28 -5.84 -8.55 -7.26
CA PHE A 28 -6.62 -7.35 -7.52
C PHE A 28 -8.08 -7.50 -7.10
N ARG A 29 -8.65 -8.69 -7.27
CA ARG A 29 -9.99 -8.98 -6.74
C ARG A 29 -10.03 -8.93 -5.22
N LEU A 30 -8.97 -9.41 -4.59
CA LEU A 30 -8.83 -9.35 -3.12
C LEU A 30 -8.74 -7.90 -2.63
N LEU A 31 -7.92 -7.09 -3.29
CA LEU A 31 -7.79 -5.66 -2.96
C LEU A 31 -9.12 -4.92 -3.19
N ALA A 32 -9.86 -5.26 -4.25
CA ALA A 32 -11.15 -4.66 -4.52
C ALA A 32 -12.14 -4.89 -3.37
N ARG A 33 -12.05 -6.03 -2.68
CA ARG A 33 -12.91 -6.31 -1.52
C ARG A 33 -12.68 -5.29 -0.40
N PHE A 34 -11.45 -4.83 -0.22
CA PHE A 34 -11.15 -3.78 0.76
C PHE A 34 -11.79 -2.45 0.36
N THR A 35 -11.79 -2.12 -0.94
CA THR A 35 -12.50 -0.93 -1.43
C THR A 35 -13.99 -0.99 -1.03
N TYR A 36 -14.63 -2.12 -1.26
CA TYR A 36 -16.05 -2.30 -0.90
C TYR A 36 -16.30 -2.22 0.60
N GLN A 37 -15.31 -2.55 1.42
CA GLN A 37 -15.42 -2.46 2.88
C GLN A 37 -15.09 -1.07 3.43
N GLY A 38 -14.84 -0.10 2.55
CA GLY A 38 -14.62 1.28 2.97
C GLY A 38 -13.16 1.63 3.25
N TYR A 39 -12.22 0.76 2.88
CA TYR A 39 -10.80 1.09 2.98
C TYR A 39 -10.36 2.00 1.84
N GLN A 40 -9.50 2.95 2.17
CA GLN A 40 -8.73 3.67 1.15
C GLN A 40 -7.43 2.92 0.93
N LEU A 41 -7.12 2.64 -0.33
CA LEU A 41 -5.91 1.92 -0.72
C LEU A 41 -4.85 2.92 -1.16
N LEU A 42 -3.69 2.86 -0.53
CA LEU A 42 -2.55 3.70 -0.85
C LEU A 42 -1.35 2.83 -1.16
N ALA A 43 -0.68 3.14 -2.26
CA ALA A 43 0.58 2.51 -2.60
C ALA A 43 1.72 3.44 -2.17
N THR A 44 2.74 2.89 -1.52
CA THR A 44 3.97 3.62 -1.27
C THR A 44 5.02 3.19 -2.28
N ALA A 45 5.85 4.13 -2.70
CA ALA A 45 6.92 3.86 -3.65
C ALA A 45 8.12 4.74 -3.32
N PRO A 46 9.35 4.26 -3.63
CA PRO A 46 10.52 5.13 -3.48
C PRO A 46 10.43 6.29 -4.45
N GLN A 47 10.83 7.47 -4.00
CA GLN A 47 10.88 8.64 -4.88
C GLN A 47 11.87 8.38 -6.02
N PRO A 48 11.48 8.61 -7.29
CA PRO A 48 12.40 8.44 -8.41
C PRO A 48 13.60 9.39 -8.27
N GLU A 49 14.78 8.92 -8.65
CA GLU A 49 15.98 9.75 -8.63
C GLU A 49 15.86 10.93 -9.60
N ARG A 50 15.15 10.72 -10.71
CA ARG A 50 14.87 11.78 -11.68
C ARG A 50 13.42 11.68 -12.11
N TRP A 51 12.71 12.78 -12.00
CA TRP A 51 11.38 12.91 -12.62
C TRP A 51 11.60 13.09 -14.12
N SER A 52 11.17 12.10 -14.88
CA SER A 52 11.27 12.14 -16.33
C SER A 52 9.88 12.39 -16.92
N SER A 53 9.80 13.36 -17.87
CA SER A 53 8.58 13.59 -18.64
C SER A 53 8.48 12.66 -19.86
N SER A 54 9.48 11.81 -20.07
CA SER A 54 9.47 10.86 -21.19
C SER A 54 8.57 9.67 -20.90
N HIS A 55 8.05 9.05 -21.97
CA HIS A 55 7.28 7.82 -21.88
C HIS A 55 8.18 6.70 -21.34
N GLY A 56 7.62 5.84 -20.48
CA GLY A 56 8.38 4.79 -19.84
C GLY A 56 9.02 5.21 -18.52
N GLY A 57 8.43 6.21 -17.84
CA GLY A 57 8.90 6.66 -16.54
C GLY A 57 8.66 5.64 -15.43
N PRO A 58 9.23 5.87 -14.22
CA PRO A 58 9.15 4.92 -13.12
C PRO A 58 7.73 4.64 -12.62
N ASP A 59 6.75 5.44 -13.02
CA ASP A 59 5.36 5.30 -12.58
C ASP A 59 4.50 4.44 -13.52
N ASP A 60 5.05 3.92 -14.61
CA ASP A 60 4.28 3.11 -15.56
C ASP A 60 3.66 1.88 -14.90
N ALA A 61 4.34 1.28 -13.92
CA ALA A 61 3.83 0.14 -13.19
C ALA A 61 2.58 0.47 -12.37
N LEU A 62 2.40 1.74 -11.99
CA LEU A 62 1.25 2.20 -11.21
C LEU A 62 0.13 2.75 -12.09
N LEU A 63 0.46 3.52 -13.12
CA LEU A 63 -0.49 4.39 -13.82
C LEU A 63 -0.66 4.07 -15.31
N GLY A 64 0.27 3.35 -15.94
CA GLY A 64 0.23 3.05 -17.37
C GLY A 64 -0.71 1.90 -17.75
N PRO A 65 -0.78 1.57 -19.05
CA PRO A 65 -1.55 0.41 -19.52
C PRO A 65 -1.07 -0.89 -18.87
N GLY A 66 -2.00 -1.73 -18.40
CA GLY A 66 -1.68 -2.95 -17.67
C GLY A 66 -1.15 -2.71 -16.27
N SER A 67 -1.27 -1.48 -15.78
CA SER A 67 -0.74 -1.05 -14.48
C SER A 67 -1.58 -1.56 -13.31
N ILE A 68 -1.06 -1.32 -12.10
CA ILE A 68 -1.79 -1.62 -10.86
C ILE A 68 -3.14 -0.91 -10.85
N CYS A 69 -3.18 0.38 -11.17
CA CYS A 69 -4.45 1.15 -11.19
C CYS A 69 -5.46 0.56 -12.15
N GLU A 70 -5.03 0.25 -13.37
CA GLU A 70 -5.91 -0.30 -14.40
C GLU A 70 -6.43 -1.69 -14.01
N ARG A 71 -5.54 -2.57 -13.56
CA ARG A 71 -5.91 -3.93 -13.18
C ARG A 71 -6.83 -3.93 -11.95
N LEU A 72 -6.58 -3.02 -11.01
CA LEU A 72 -7.43 -2.88 -9.83
C LEU A 72 -8.81 -2.37 -10.22
N ALA A 73 -8.88 -1.37 -11.11
CA ALA A 73 -10.15 -0.84 -11.62
C ALA A 73 -10.95 -1.91 -12.35
N ASP A 74 -10.30 -2.74 -13.15
CA ASP A 74 -10.94 -3.85 -13.87
C ASP A 74 -11.54 -4.87 -12.88
N ALA A 75 -10.95 -5.00 -11.71
CA ALA A 75 -11.45 -5.89 -10.65
C ALA A 75 -12.53 -5.25 -9.78
N GLY A 76 -12.87 -3.97 -10.03
CA GLY A 76 -13.87 -3.24 -9.26
C GLY A 76 -13.33 -2.49 -8.05
N GLY A 77 -12.01 -2.37 -7.93
CA GLY A 77 -11.38 -1.64 -6.85
C GLY A 77 -10.90 -0.26 -7.27
N PHE A 78 -10.26 0.42 -6.35
CA PHE A 78 -9.78 1.78 -6.60
C PHE A 78 -8.51 2.05 -5.77
N LEU A 79 -7.49 2.61 -6.42
CA LEU A 79 -6.30 3.08 -5.73
C LEU A 79 -6.47 4.56 -5.43
N ASP A 80 -6.53 4.91 -4.14
CA ASP A 80 -6.83 6.27 -3.71
C ASP A 80 -5.64 7.21 -3.84
N GLY A 81 -4.43 6.68 -3.81
CA GLY A 81 -3.26 7.51 -4.00
C GLY A 81 -1.97 6.73 -3.99
N VAL A 82 -0.91 7.45 -4.36
CA VAL A 82 0.46 6.95 -4.30
C VAL A 82 1.28 7.95 -3.50
N TYR A 83 2.01 7.48 -2.52
CA TYR A 83 2.90 8.32 -1.74
C TYR A 83 4.35 7.94 -1.99
N TYR A 84 5.14 8.92 -2.43
CA TYR A 84 6.56 8.70 -2.70
C TYR A 84 7.39 9.03 -1.46
N VAL A 85 8.15 8.02 -1.01
CA VAL A 85 9.02 8.15 0.16
C VAL A 85 10.40 8.61 -0.32
N GLN A 86 10.90 9.69 0.26
CA GLN A 86 12.20 10.22 -0.12
C GLN A 86 13.33 9.23 0.12
N ARG A 87 14.27 9.19 -0.83
CA ARG A 87 15.47 8.37 -0.73
C ARG A 87 16.63 9.24 -0.25
N SER A 88 16.91 9.21 1.04
CA SER A 88 18.13 9.80 1.56
C SER A 88 18.79 8.78 2.48
N LEU A 89 20.00 8.38 2.14
CA LEU A 89 20.74 7.39 2.91
C LEU A 89 21.01 7.85 4.34
N LEU A 90 21.15 9.16 4.53
CA LEU A 90 21.49 9.73 5.84
C LEU A 90 20.27 9.91 6.74
N THR A 91 19.06 9.95 6.19
CA THR A 91 17.84 10.28 6.94
C THR A 91 16.71 9.29 6.70
N GLN A 92 17.02 8.05 6.35
CA GLN A 92 16.01 7.05 5.98
C GLN A 92 14.93 6.83 7.05
N LYS A 93 15.35 6.73 8.32
CA LYS A 93 14.39 6.53 9.40
C LYS A 93 13.45 7.73 9.52
N ARG A 94 14.01 8.94 9.50
CA ARG A 94 13.23 10.19 9.56
C ARG A 94 12.29 10.30 8.37
N ASN A 95 12.74 9.92 7.18
CA ASN A 95 11.93 9.97 5.97
C ASN A 95 10.74 9.03 6.06
N ARG A 96 10.94 7.84 6.64
CA ARG A 96 9.84 6.88 6.85
C ARG A 96 8.82 7.40 7.86
N GLU A 97 9.29 7.94 8.98
CA GLU A 97 8.42 8.54 9.99
C GLU A 97 7.63 9.69 9.40
N GLN A 98 8.30 10.59 8.69
CA GLN A 98 7.67 11.76 8.06
C GLN A 98 6.61 11.32 7.04
N ALA A 99 6.93 10.33 6.21
CA ALA A 99 5.99 9.80 5.22
C ALA A 99 4.72 9.29 5.88
N LEU A 100 4.86 8.52 6.95
CA LEU A 100 3.69 7.97 7.66
C LEU A 100 2.87 9.06 8.34
N HIS A 101 3.52 10.04 8.96
CA HIS A 101 2.81 11.19 9.53
C HIS A 101 2.04 11.98 8.46
N ASP A 102 2.68 12.23 7.31
CA ASP A 102 2.04 12.96 6.21
C ASP A 102 0.82 12.21 5.68
N ILE A 103 0.93 10.90 5.54
CA ILE A 103 -0.18 10.06 5.08
C ILE A 103 -1.35 10.13 6.07
N LEU A 104 -1.08 9.92 7.34
CA LEU A 104 -2.13 9.96 8.36
C LEU A 104 -2.81 11.32 8.40
N GLN A 105 -2.04 12.40 8.32
CA GLN A 105 -2.59 13.75 8.32
C GLN A 105 -3.41 14.04 7.06
N ARG A 106 -2.90 13.66 5.90
CA ARG A 106 -3.55 13.92 4.61
C ARG A 106 -4.90 13.23 4.49
N TYR A 107 -5.00 12.01 5.02
CA TYR A 107 -6.22 11.22 4.94
C TYR A 107 -7.05 11.29 6.22
N ALA A 108 -6.67 12.14 7.16
CA ALA A 108 -7.36 12.33 8.44
C ALA A 108 -7.62 11.00 9.17
N ALA A 109 -6.62 10.11 9.14
CA ALA A 109 -6.72 8.79 9.73
C ALA A 109 -5.94 8.71 11.02
N SER A 110 -6.46 7.95 11.98
CA SER A 110 -5.71 7.63 13.19
C SER A 110 -4.84 6.39 12.96
N PRO A 111 -3.70 6.26 13.65
CA PRO A 111 -2.82 5.12 13.45
C PRO A 111 -3.50 3.76 13.63
N ASP A 112 -4.42 3.63 14.57
CA ASP A 112 -5.13 2.38 14.85
C ASP A 112 -6.11 1.98 13.75
N HIS A 113 -6.42 2.86 12.81
CA HIS A 113 -7.26 2.58 11.64
C HIS A 113 -6.43 2.42 10.36
N CYS A 114 -5.11 2.32 10.50
CA CYS A 114 -4.20 2.16 9.38
C CYS A 114 -3.52 0.80 9.47
N HIS A 115 -3.52 0.06 8.36
CA HIS A 115 -2.78 -1.18 8.21
C HIS A 115 -1.69 -1.01 7.16
N LEU A 116 -0.46 -1.38 7.52
CA LEU A 116 0.68 -1.38 6.60
C LEU A 116 1.14 -2.81 6.34
N PHE A 117 1.28 -3.17 5.08
CA PHE A 117 1.92 -4.41 4.67
C PHE A 117 3.19 -4.07 3.90
N SER A 118 4.31 -4.57 4.36
CA SER A 118 5.60 -4.25 3.73
C SER A 118 6.61 -5.38 3.93
N SER A 119 7.42 -5.61 2.91
CA SER A 119 8.58 -6.50 3.02
C SER A 119 9.78 -5.80 3.68
N SER A 120 9.70 -4.50 3.90
CA SER A 120 10.73 -3.75 4.60
C SER A 120 10.52 -3.83 6.10
N ARG A 121 11.38 -4.59 6.79
CA ARG A 121 11.32 -4.70 8.25
C ARG A 121 11.44 -3.34 8.93
N LYS A 122 12.33 -2.49 8.41
CA LYS A 122 12.55 -1.15 8.99
C LYS A 122 11.31 -0.28 8.89
N PHE A 123 10.61 -0.34 7.77
CA PHE A 123 9.37 0.43 7.59
C PHE A 123 8.27 -0.07 8.54
N VAL A 124 8.16 -1.38 8.69
CA VAL A 124 7.21 -2.01 9.63
C VAL A 124 7.51 -1.57 11.07
N GLU A 125 8.77 -1.56 11.47
CA GLU A 125 9.17 -1.13 12.83
C GLU A 125 8.79 0.32 13.10
N VAL A 126 9.07 1.21 12.15
CA VAL A 126 8.71 2.63 12.27
C VAL A 126 7.19 2.80 12.38
N ALA A 127 6.44 2.08 11.57
CA ALA A 127 4.98 2.14 11.61
C ALA A 127 4.44 1.69 12.97
N ARG A 128 4.98 0.61 13.51
CA ARG A 128 4.55 0.09 14.82
C ARG A 128 4.81 1.08 15.96
N VAL A 129 5.94 1.78 15.90
CA VAL A 129 6.26 2.82 16.89
C VAL A 129 5.22 3.93 16.87
N LEU A 130 4.67 4.25 15.69
CA LEU A 130 3.65 5.27 15.54
C LEU A 130 2.24 4.79 15.88
N GLY A 131 2.08 3.51 16.24
CA GLY A 131 0.77 2.94 16.57
C GLY A 131 0.00 2.36 15.40
N ILE A 132 0.63 2.31 14.22
CA ILE A 132 0.03 1.71 13.02
C ILE A 132 0.12 0.18 13.12
N GLN A 133 -0.95 -0.50 12.73
CA GLN A 133 -0.92 -1.95 12.62
C GLN A 133 -0.09 -2.31 11.39
N ALA A 134 1.04 -2.95 11.58
CA ALA A 134 1.97 -3.23 10.49
C ALA A 134 2.36 -4.70 10.49
N THR A 135 2.33 -5.30 9.30
CA THR A 135 2.66 -6.69 9.09
C THR A 135 3.85 -6.79 8.15
N HIS A 136 4.88 -7.50 8.60
CA HIS A 136 6.06 -7.76 7.78
C HIS A 136 5.77 -8.93 6.84
N LEU A 137 5.90 -8.67 5.54
CA LEU A 137 5.74 -9.70 4.51
C LEU A 137 7.03 -10.49 4.36
N ASN A 138 6.91 -11.81 4.25
CA ASN A 138 8.05 -12.68 4.03
C ASN A 138 7.71 -13.77 3.03
N LYS A 139 8.70 -14.60 2.68
CA LYS A 139 8.52 -15.64 1.67
C LYS A 139 7.51 -16.71 2.05
N GLY A 140 7.31 -16.94 3.35
CA GLY A 140 6.37 -17.94 3.84
C GLY A 140 4.95 -17.43 4.00
N ARG A 141 4.78 -16.12 4.14
CA ARG A 141 3.46 -15.49 4.27
C ARG A 141 3.42 -14.23 3.43
N GLY A 142 3.00 -14.42 2.19
CA GLY A 142 2.92 -13.35 1.23
C GLY A 142 1.71 -12.46 1.42
N LEU A 143 1.65 -11.42 0.59
CA LEU A 143 0.62 -10.38 0.67
C LEU A 143 -0.80 -10.95 0.61
N SER A 144 -1.09 -11.86 -0.32
CA SER A 144 -2.43 -12.41 -0.47
C SER A 144 -2.92 -13.13 0.79
N ILE A 145 -2.04 -13.89 1.44
CA ILE A 145 -2.38 -14.60 2.67
C ILE A 145 -2.70 -13.61 3.80
N GLU A 146 -1.87 -12.58 3.95
CA GLU A 146 -2.07 -11.57 5.00
C GLU A 146 -3.33 -10.73 4.76
N LEU A 147 -3.63 -10.39 3.51
CA LEU A 147 -4.86 -9.67 3.17
C LEU A 147 -6.10 -10.51 3.47
N LYS A 148 -6.08 -11.80 3.14
CA LYS A 148 -7.18 -12.70 3.47
C LYS A 148 -7.40 -12.80 4.97
N SER A 149 -6.32 -12.85 5.75
CA SER A 149 -6.41 -12.88 7.21
C SER A 149 -7.07 -11.61 7.74
N LEU A 150 -6.73 -10.45 7.20
CA LEU A 150 -7.33 -9.19 7.62
C LEU A 150 -8.81 -9.12 7.28
N LEU A 151 -9.19 -9.57 6.08
CA LEU A 151 -10.61 -9.63 5.69
C LEU A 151 -11.41 -10.57 6.59
N GLN A 152 -10.84 -11.72 6.93
CA GLN A 152 -11.49 -12.70 7.80
C GLN A 152 -11.70 -12.14 9.20
N ALA A 153 -10.74 -11.39 9.73
CA ALA A 153 -10.87 -10.76 11.04
C ALA A 153 -12.03 -9.77 11.10
N HIS A 154 -12.34 -9.08 9.99
CA HIS A 154 -13.46 -8.16 9.93
C HIS A 154 -14.82 -8.87 9.86
N VAL A 155 -14.86 -10.04 9.24
CA VAL A 155 -16.10 -10.82 9.17
C VAL A 155 -16.46 -11.39 10.54
N ASP A 156 -15.45 -11.72 11.36
CA ASP A 156 -15.63 -12.35 12.66
C ASP A 156 -15.92 -11.34 13.79
N THR A 157 -15.88 -10.06 13.49
CA THR A 157 -16.27 -9.00 14.41
C THR A 157 -17.67 -8.45 14.02
#